data_db7301424adefd36e4379030349c323b
#
_entry.id   db7301424adefd36e4379030349c323b
#
_cell.length_a   1.000
_cell.length_b   1.000
_cell.length_c   1.000
_cell.angle_alpha   90.00
_cell.angle_beta   90.00
_cell.angle_gamma   90.00
#
_symmetry.space_group_name_H-M   'P 1'
#
loop_
_entity.id
_entity.type
_entity.pdbx_description
1 polymer ?
#
loop_
_entity_poly.entity_id
_entity_poly.type
_entity_poly.pdbx_seq_one_letter_code
_entity_poly.pdbx_strand_id
1 'polypeptide(L)'
;LKGLKYIRTIRKAPEAVYQGGEDFSKGYIELRHGEDVVIVASGIMVAPSIRVADELSKLGYSVGVIDLFRIKPIPEQIKTMLSGKTIFTVENHNQIGGIGSALCELFSDDGITKIHRMGVQERFGQVGKMDYLLNEYGLSESNIKEKVLEFYNAR
;
A
#
# COMPACT_ATOMS: atom_id res chain seq x y z
N LEU A 1 -21.94 -4.76 15.73
CA LEU A 1 -21.78 -3.35 15.34
C LEU A 1 -23.16 -2.69 15.21
N LYS A 2 -23.41 -1.59 15.94
CA LYS A 2 -24.65 -0.79 15.84
C LYS A 2 -24.48 0.31 14.79
N GLY A 3 -25.58 0.78 14.22
CA GLY A 3 -25.63 1.91 13.26
C GLY A 3 -25.50 1.50 11.80
N LEU A 4 -25.57 2.50 10.90
CA LEU A 4 -25.49 2.31 9.45
C LEU A 4 -24.11 1.77 9.05
N LYS A 5 -24.08 0.82 8.12
CA LYS A 5 -22.86 0.24 7.54
C LYS A 5 -22.92 0.37 6.03
N TYR A 6 -21.79 0.79 5.44
CA TYR A 6 -21.56 0.73 4.01
C TYR A 6 -20.46 -0.27 3.71
N ILE A 7 -20.73 -1.23 2.82
CA ILE A 7 -19.77 -2.27 2.44
C ILE A 7 -19.62 -2.20 0.92
N ARG A 8 -18.38 -2.06 0.45
CA ARG A 8 -18.02 -2.15 -0.96
C ARG A 8 -17.12 -3.36 -1.20
N THR A 9 -17.51 -4.20 -2.15
CA THR A 9 -16.74 -5.37 -2.57
C THR A 9 -16.41 -5.29 -4.05
N ILE A 10 -15.43 -6.07 -4.50
CA ILE A 10 -15.12 -6.25 -5.91
C ILE A 10 -15.95 -7.39 -6.51
N ARG A 11 -16.14 -7.40 -7.84
CA ARG A 11 -16.95 -8.42 -8.53
C ARG A 11 -16.27 -9.79 -8.62
N LYS A 12 -14.94 -9.82 -8.74
CA LYS A 12 -14.16 -11.07 -8.83
C LYS A 12 -13.59 -11.39 -7.45
N ALA A 13 -13.41 -12.67 -7.16
CA ALA A 13 -12.68 -13.08 -5.98
C ALA A 13 -11.24 -12.52 -6.06
N PRO A 14 -10.75 -11.80 -5.05
CA PRO A 14 -9.38 -11.39 -4.98
C PRO A 14 -8.47 -12.60 -4.72
N GLU A 15 -7.18 -12.43 -5.00
CA GLU A 15 -6.19 -13.39 -4.54
C GLU A 15 -6.19 -13.43 -3.00
N ALA A 16 -6.19 -14.64 -2.44
CA ALA A 16 -6.16 -14.83 -1.00
C ALA A 16 -4.74 -14.51 -0.47
N VAL A 17 -4.65 -13.54 0.42
CA VAL A 17 -3.40 -13.16 1.10
C VAL A 17 -3.27 -13.89 2.43
N TYR A 18 -4.40 -14.15 3.08
CA TYR A 18 -4.48 -14.74 4.40
C TYR A 18 -4.94 -16.18 4.34
N GLN A 19 -4.45 -17.00 5.29
CA GLN A 19 -4.81 -18.42 5.36
C GLN A 19 -5.89 -18.71 6.41
N GLY A 20 -6.21 -17.76 7.25
CA GLY A 20 -7.17 -17.84 8.34
C GLY A 20 -6.47 -17.89 9.70
N GLY A 21 -7.12 -17.30 10.70
CA GLY A 21 -6.59 -17.22 12.06
C GLY A 21 -5.78 -15.95 12.36
N GLU A 22 -5.62 -15.06 11.40
CA GLU A 22 -4.91 -13.80 11.59
C GLU A 22 -5.68 -12.85 12.52
N ASP A 23 -4.95 -12.10 13.35
CA ASP A 23 -5.52 -11.08 14.24
C ASP A 23 -5.69 -9.74 13.52
N PHE A 24 -6.91 -9.47 13.09
CA PHE A 24 -7.28 -8.20 12.47
C PHE A 24 -7.62 -7.08 13.47
N SER A 25 -7.56 -7.33 14.77
CA SER A 25 -7.93 -6.33 15.80
C SER A 25 -7.03 -5.09 15.77
N LYS A 26 -5.77 -5.27 15.40
CA LYS A 26 -4.76 -4.19 15.32
C LYS A 26 -5.05 -3.15 14.23
N GLY A 27 -5.78 -3.53 13.18
CA GLY A 27 -6.10 -2.64 12.06
C GLY A 27 -5.04 -2.59 10.96
N TYR A 28 -3.97 -3.37 11.08
CA TYR A 28 -2.91 -3.59 10.10
C TYR A 28 -2.25 -4.95 10.32
N ILE A 29 -1.58 -5.46 9.30
CA ILE A 29 -0.71 -6.64 9.39
C ILE A 29 0.57 -6.36 8.61
N GLU A 30 1.72 -6.59 9.24
CA GLU A 30 3.03 -6.61 8.57
C GLU A 30 3.20 -7.96 7.89
N LEU A 31 3.22 -7.97 6.57
CA LEU A 31 3.30 -9.17 5.74
C LEU A 31 4.73 -9.51 5.30
N ARG A 32 5.56 -8.48 5.18
CA ARG A 32 7.02 -8.59 4.95
C ARG A 32 7.72 -7.51 5.76
N HIS A 33 8.81 -7.90 6.40
CA HIS A 33 9.66 -6.92 7.10
C HIS A 33 10.56 -6.18 6.11
N GLY A 34 10.79 -4.89 6.35
CA GLY A 34 11.68 -4.05 5.54
C GLY A 34 12.36 -2.98 6.39
N GLU A 35 13.67 -2.81 6.20
CA GLU A 35 14.47 -1.88 6.99
C GLU A 35 14.23 -0.42 6.56
N ASP A 36 14.44 -0.13 5.28
CA ASP A 36 14.44 1.24 4.76
C ASP A 36 13.17 1.61 4.01
N VAL A 37 12.63 0.66 3.25
CA VAL A 37 11.49 0.86 2.36
C VAL A 37 10.33 -0.03 2.78
N VAL A 38 9.14 0.56 2.85
CA VAL A 38 7.91 -0.19 3.16
C VAL A 38 6.81 0.19 2.16
N ILE A 39 6.22 -0.81 1.54
CA ILE A 39 5.00 -0.65 0.76
C ILE A 39 3.80 -0.78 1.72
N VAL A 40 2.98 0.26 1.79
CA VAL A 40 1.72 0.25 2.53
C VAL A 40 0.57 0.17 1.54
N ALA A 41 -0.14 -0.93 1.57
CA ALA A 41 -1.23 -1.21 0.63
C ALA A 41 -2.51 -1.59 1.36
N SER A 42 -3.61 -1.70 0.64
CA SER A 42 -4.88 -2.25 1.14
C SER A 42 -5.67 -2.90 0.00
N GLY A 43 -6.52 -3.86 0.38
CA GLY A 43 -7.41 -4.55 -0.55
C GLY A 43 -6.66 -5.28 -1.65
N ILE A 44 -7.08 -5.09 -2.91
CA ILE A 44 -6.51 -5.83 -4.05
C ILE A 44 -5.05 -5.49 -4.35
N MET A 45 -4.51 -4.41 -3.79
CA MET A 45 -3.11 -4.03 -4.01
C MET A 45 -2.14 -4.74 -3.08
N VAL A 46 -2.62 -5.48 -2.07
CA VAL A 46 -1.77 -6.18 -1.11
C VAL A 46 -0.99 -7.33 -1.76
N ALA A 47 -1.67 -8.22 -2.48
CA ALA A 47 -1.03 -9.36 -3.14
C ALA A 47 0.05 -8.94 -4.18
N PRO A 48 -0.21 -7.98 -5.09
CA PRO A 48 0.83 -7.43 -5.96
C PRO A 48 2.03 -6.84 -5.18
N SER A 49 1.77 -6.13 -4.08
CA SER A 49 2.84 -5.54 -3.26
C SER A 49 3.74 -6.60 -2.62
N ILE A 50 3.16 -7.72 -2.18
CA ILE A 50 3.94 -8.86 -1.66
C ILE A 50 4.84 -9.44 -2.75
N ARG A 51 4.31 -9.69 -3.95
CA ARG A 51 5.11 -10.23 -5.06
C ARG A 51 6.25 -9.31 -5.45
N VAL A 52 6.02 -8.01 -5.50
CA VAL A 52 7.07 -7.01 -5.76
C VAL A 52 8.14 -7.05 -4.67
N ALA A 53 7.76 -7.08 -3.39
CA ALA A 53 8.72 -7.16 -2.29
C ALA A 53 9.53 -8.46 -2.35
N ASP A 54 8.89 -9.60 -2.63
CA ASP A 54 9.54 -10.90 -2.74
C ASP A 54 10.53 -10.95 -3.95
N GLU A 55 10.19 -10.31 -5.07
CA GLU A 55 11.11 -10.17 -6.20
C GLU A 55 12.30 -9.27 -5.89
N LEU A 56 12.06 -8.13 -5.25
CA LEU A 56 13.12 -7.19 -4.87
C LEU A 56 14.06 -7.80 -3.81
N SER A 57 13.52 -8.60 -2.89
CA SER A 57 14.31 -9.34 -1.91
C SER A 57 15.31 -10.31 -2.57
N LYS A 58 14.93 -10.99 -3.66
CA LYS A 58 15.83 -11.85 -4.44
C LYS A 58 16.97 -11.08 -5.10
N LEU A 59 16.79 -9.77 -5.31
CA LEU A 59 17.81 -8.85 -5.83
C LEU A 59 18.64 -8.19 -4.72
N GLY A 60 18.40 -8.52 -3.45
CA GLY A 60 19.13 -7.99 -2.31
C GLY A 60 18.54 -6.69 -1.71
N TYR A 61 17.35 -6.26 -2.13
CA TYR A 61 16.69 -5.09 -1.57
C TYR A 61 15.80 -5.46 -0.38
N SER A 62 15.83 -4.67 0.70
CA SER A 62 14.97 -4.86 1.88
C SER A 62 13.70 -4.04 1.76
N VAL A 63 12.62 -4.66 1.29
CA VAL A 63 11.32 -4.01 1.09
C VAL A 63 10.26 -4.67 1.96
N GLY A 64 9.70 -3.92 2.91
CA GLY A 64 8.59 -4.35 3.74
C GLY A 64 7.24 -4.21 3.05
N VAL A 65 6.24 -4.94 3.55
CA VAL A 65 4.83 -4.80 3.11
C VAL A 65 3.92 -4.79 4.32
N ILE A 66 3.09 -3.77 4.42
CA ILE A 66 2.03 -3.66 5.42
C ILE A 66 0.68 -3.57 4.71
N ASP A 67 -0.25 -4.46 5.07
CA ASP A 67 -1.67 -4.27 4.79
C ASP A 67 -2.26 -3.36 5.88
N LEU A 68 -2.61 -2.13 5.51
CA LEU A 68 -3.26 -1.16 6.39
C LEU A 68 -4.75 -1.08 6.06
N PHE A 69 -5.55 -1.90 6.72
CA PHE A 69 -6.99 -2.01 6.46
C PHE A 69 -7.86 -1.14 7.38
N ARG A 70 -7.33 -0.59 8.48
CA ARG A 70 -8.01 0.42 9.29
C ARG A 70 -7.37 1.78 9.12
N ILE A 71 -7.99 2.63 8.31
CA ILE A 71 -7.48 3.94 7.94
C ILE A 71 -7.93 5.03 8.93
N LYS A 72 -9.05 4.80 9.63
CA LYS A 72 -9.57 5.79 10.59
C LYS A 72 -10.17 5.13 11.83
N PRO A 73 -9.62 5.37 13.03
CA PRO A 73 -8.30 5.99 13.22
C PRO A 73 -7.18 5.06 12.74
N ILE A 74 -6.09 5.64 12.25
CA ILE A 74 -4.86 4.90 11.97
C ILE A 74 -4.33 4.34 13.30
N PRO A 75 -3.89 3.07 13.35
CA PRO A 75 -3.25 2.51 14.54
C PRO A 75 -1.99 3.29 14.93
N GLU A 76 -1.86 3.64 16.22
CA GLU A 76 -0.70 4.43 16.72
C GLU A 76 0.64 3.75 16.43
N GLN A 77 0.68 2.44 16.45
CA GLN A 77 1.88 1.64 16.15
C GLN A 77 2.45 1.92 14.75
N ILE A 78 1.60 2.29 13.79
CA ILE A 78 2.03 2.64 12.42
C ILE A 78 3.02 3.79 12.44
N LYS A 79 2.81 4.80 13.28
CA LYS A 79 3.73 5.93 13.39
C LYS A 79 5.12 5.47 13.85
N THR A 80 5.19 4.65 14.88
CA THR A 80 6.46 4.14 15.41
C THR A 80 7.16 3.19 14.42
N MET A 81 6.40 2.32 13.74
CA MET A 81 6.96 1.33 12.80
C MET A 81 7.55 1.96 11.54
N LEU A 82 6.98 3.08 11.09
CA LEU A 82 7.29 3.66 9.79
C LEU A 82 8.10 4.96 9.88
N SER A 83 8.30 5.53 11.09
CA SER A 83 9.09 6.74 11.26
C SER A 83 10.52 6.58 10.75
N GLY A 84 10.99 7.54 9.95
CA GLY A 84 12.30 7.54 9.32
C GLY A 84 12.44 6.64 8.09
N LYS A 85 11.42 5.86 7.75
CA LYS A 85 11.42 4.99 6.56
C LYS A 85 10.94 5.73 5.31
N THR A 86 11.20 5.14 4.16
CA THR A 86 10.57 5.55 2.91
C THR A 86 9.36 4.67 2.65
N ILE A 87 8.21 5.29 2.51
CA ILE A 87 6.91 4.63 2.35
C ILE A 87 6.43 4.79 0.90
N PHE A 88 6.04 3.69 0.28
CA PHE A 88 5.28 3.68 -0.96
C PHE A 88 3.84 3.25 -0.64
N THR A 89 2.87 4.17 -0.76
CA THR A 89 1.46 3.76 -0.66
C THR A 89 0.95 3.29 -2.00
N VAL A 90 0.21 2.18 -2.03
CA VAL A 90 -0.32 1.60 -3.27
C VAL A 90 -1.83 1.38 -3.13
N GLU A 91 -2.60 2.16 -3.87
CA GLU A 91 -4.05 2.26 -3.72
C GLU A 91 -4.77 2.20 -5.08
N ASN A 92 -5.78 1.34 -5.25
CA ASN A 92 -6.54 1.21 -6.50
C ASN A 92 -7.71 2.21 -6.60
N HIS A 93 -7.49 3.42 -6.13
CA HIS A 93 -8.43 4.55 -6.22
C HIS A 93 -7.63 5.86 -6.33
N ASN A 94 -8.32 7.00 -6.31
CA ASN A 94 -7.67 8.31 -6.34
C ASN A 94 -6.66 8.43 -5.19
N GLN A 95 -5.44 8.86 -5.51
CA GLN A 95 -4.38 9.05 -4.51
C GLN A 95 -4.66 10.18 -3.51
N ILE A 96 -5.65 11.06 -3.79
CA ILE A 96 -6.08 12.13 -2.89
C ILE A 96 -7.16 11.59 -1.95
N GLY A 97 -6.98 11.78 -0.65
CA GLY A 97 -7.94 11.36 0.38
C GLY A 97 -7.87 9.88 0.78
N GLY A 98 -6.89 9.11 0.26
CA GLY A 98 -6.66 7.72 0.59
C GLY A 98 -5.63 7.50 1.71
N ILE A 99 -5.07 6.28 1.75
CA ILE A 99 -4.03 5.87 2.71
C ILE A 99 -2.84 6.82 2.66
N GLY A 100 -2.39 7.15 1.45
CA GLY A 100 -1.25 8.05 1.27
C GLY A 100 -1.48 9.43 1.86
N SER A 101 -2.67 10.01 1.70
CA SER A 101 -3.03 11.29 2.33
C SER A 101 -3.06 11.18 3.85
N ALA A 102 -3.65 10.11 4.38
CA ALA A 102 -3.73 9.88 5.82
C ALA A 102 -2.34 9.68 6.46
N LEU A 103 -1.43 9.00 5.77
CA LEU A 103 -0.05 8.86 6.22
C LEU A 103 0.73 10.19 6.11
N CYS A 104 0.51 11.00 5.06
CA CYS A 104 1.11 12.34 4.99
C CYS A 104 0.67 13.22 6.16
N GLU A 105 -0.60 13.16 6.56
CA GLU A 105 -1.09 13.86 7.75
C GLU A 105 -0.42 13.32 9.03
N LEU A 106 -0.31 11.98 9.17
CA LEU A 106 0.28 11.34 10.34
C LEU A 106 1.75 11.72 10.55
N PHE A 107 2.51 11.90 9.46
CA PHE A 107 3.95 12.18 9.46
C PHE A 107 4.29 13.63 9.14
N SER A 108 3.30 14.54 9.12
CA SER A 108 3.50 15.96 8.76
C SER A 108 4.58 16.66 9.56
N ASP A 109 4.77 16.27 10.82
CA ASP A 109 5.67 16.94 11.76
C ASP A 109 6.98 16.16 12.01
N ASP A 110 7.19 14.98 11.43
CA ASP A 110 8.37 14.18 11.77
C ASP A 110 9.63 14.56 10.96
N GLY A 111 9.47 15.16 9.80
CA GLY A 111 10.54 15.71 8.97
C GLY A 111 11.52 14.69 8.37
N ILE A 112 11.38 13.41 8.66
CA ILE A 112 12.32 12.34 8.27
C ILE A 112 11.70 11.23 7.44
N THR A 113 10.39 11.02 7.55
CA THR A 113 9.66 10.00 6.79
C THR A 113 9.32 10.53 5.39
N LYS A 114 9.67 9.74 4.36
CA LYS A 114 9.35 10.07 2.97
C LYS A 114 8.18 9.24 2.49
N ILE A 115 7.20 9.88 1.86
CA ILE A 115 5.99 9.19 1.38
C ILE A 115 5.82 9.40 -0.12
N HIS A 116 5.86 8.31 -0.87
CA HIS A 116 5.56 8.24 -2.29
C HIS A 116 4.18 7.62 -2.47
N ARG A 117 3.26 8.38 -3.06
CA ARG A 117 1.88 7.94 -3.23
C ARG A 117 1.67 7.39 -4.63
N MET A 118 1.26 6.12 -4.72
CA MET A 118 0.86 5.46 -5.96
C MET A 118 -0.65 5.20 -5.91
N GLY A 119 -1.37 5.79 -6.82
CA GLY A 119 -2.82 5.70 -6.92
C GLY A 119 -3.27 6.30 -8.25
N VAL A 120 -4.56 6.18 -8.53
CA VAL A 120 -5.14 6.85 -9.70
C VAL A 120 -5.01 8.35 -9.51
N GLN A 121 -4.34 9.00 -10.45
CA GLN A 121 -4.24 10.46 -10.48
C GLN A 121 -5.60 11.06 -10.87
N GLU A 122 -5.83 12.34 -10.58
CA GLU A 122 -7.09 13.02 -10.90
C GLU A 122 -7.38 13.04 -12.40
N ARG A 123 -8.00 11.97 -12.86
CA ARG A 123 -8.50 11.83 -14.23
C ARG A 123 -9.75 10.95 -14.26
N PHE A 124 -10.56 11.10 -15.29
CA PHE A 124 -11.74 10.26 -15.47
C PHE A 124 -11.36 8.79 -15.59
N GLY A 125 -12.16 7.93 -14.96
CA GLY A 125 -12.01 6.49 -15.05
C GLY A 125 -12.24 5.98 -16.46
N GLN A 126 -11.47 4.96 -16.85
CA GLN A 126 -11.64 4.24 -18.10
C GLN A 126 -12.35 2.92 -17.87
N VAL A 127 -12.90 2.35 -18.94
CA VAL A 127 -13.46 1.00 -18.95
C VAL A 127 -12.45 0.04 -19.55
N GLY A 128 -12.15 -1.04 -18.84
CA GLY A 128 -11.17 -2.03 -19.31
C GLY A 128 -11.04 -3.23 -18.38
N LYS A 129 -10.24 -4.20 -18.81
CA LYS A 129 -9.82 -5.30 -17.95
C LYS A 129 -8.93 -4.78 -16.81
N MET A 130 -8.95 -5.46 -15.66
CA MET A 130 -8.20 -5.03 -14.48
C MET A 130 -6.72 -4.80 -14.77
N ASP A 131 -6.06 -5.77 -15.42
CA ASP A 131 -4.63 -5.69 -15.72
C ASP A 131 -4.29 -4.49 -16.63
N TYR A 132 -5.14 -4.23 -17.64
CA TYR A 132 -5.00 -3.04 -18.48
C TYR A 132 -5.12 -1.76 -17.66
N LEU A 133 -6.14 -1.68 -16.78
CA LEU A 133 -6.36 -0.48 -15.95
C LEU A 133 -5.23 -0.27 -14.94
N LEU A 134 -4.75 -1.34 -14.29
CA LEU A 134 -3.62 -1.24 -13.38
C LEU A 134 -2.36 -0.72 -14.08
N ASN A 135 -2.09 -1.20 -15.29
CA ASN A 135 -0.97 -0.72 -16.09
C ASN A 135 -1.16 0.74 -16.53
N GLU A 136 -2.35 1.08 -17.03
CA GLU A 136 -2.71 2.43 -17.49
C GLU A 136 -2.60 3.48 -16.37
N TYR A 137 -2.90 3.08 -15.13
CA TYR A 137 -2.81 3.96 -13.96
C TYR A 137 -1.47 3.88 -13.21
N GLY A 138 -0.49 3.14 -13.74
CA GLY A 138 0.82 3.01 -13.11
C GLY A 138 0.81 2.20 -11.81
N LEU A 139 -0.12 1.25 -11.69
CA LEU A 139 -0.36 0.42 -10.50
C LEU A 139 -0.08 -1.07 -10.74
N SER A 140 0.45 -1.45 -11.91
CA SER A 140 0.90 -2.82 -12.16
C SER A 140 2.13 -3.16 -11.29
N GLU A 141 2.41 -4.43 -11.10
CA GLU A 141 3.59 -4.90 -10.35
C GLU A 141 4.88 -4.33 -10.93
N SER A 142 4.99 -4.27 -12.27
CA SER A 142 6.14 -3.65 -12.94
C SER A 142 6.29 -2.18 -12.59
N ASN A 143 5.19 -1.41 -12.56
CA ASN A 143 5.23 0.00 -12.21
C ASN A 143 5.61 0.21 -10.72
N ILE A 144 5.06 -0.62 -9.82
CA ILE A 144 5.41 -0.55 -8.39
C ILE A 144 6.90 -0.86 -8.21
N LYS A 145 7.38 -1.93 -8.83
CA LYS A 145 8.79 -2.35 -8.76
C LYS A 145 9.72 -1.26 -9.30
N GLU A 146 9.39 -0.68 -10.46
CA GLU A 146 10.17 0.40 -11.08
C GLU A 146 10.28 1.61 -10.13
N LYS A 147 9.17 2.04 -9.54
CA LYS A 147 9.16 3.17 -8.61
C LYS A 147 10.00 2.93 -7.35
N VAL A 148 9.97 1.72 -6.80
CA VAL A 148 10.81 1.36 -5.67
C VAL A 148 12.29 1.31 -6.07
N LEU A 149 12.63 0.77 -7.26
CA LEU A 149 13.99 0.73 -7.77
C LEU A 149 14.53 2.13 -8.10
N GLU A 150 13.73 3.04 -8.68
CA GLU A 150 14.11 4.44 -8.89
C GLU A 150 14.60 5.09 -7.59
N PHE A 151 13.92 4.82 -6.47
CA PHE A 151 14.34 5.33 -5.17
C PHE A 151 15.69 4.75 -4.73
N TYR A 152 15.92 3.44 -4.88
CA TYR A 152 17.19 2.82 -4.50
C TYR A 152 18.36 3.30 -5.36
N ASN A 153 18.13 3.53 -6.65
CA ASN A 153 19.14 4.02 -7.59
C ASN A 153 19.49 5.51 -7.41
N ALA A 154 18.63 6.27 -6.73
CA ALA A 154 18.84 7.69 -6.44
C ALA A 154 19.58 7.95 -5.12
N ARG A 155 19.92 6.89 -4.36
CA ARG A 155 20.70 6.92 -3.11
C ARG A 155 22.19 6.81 -3.39
#